data_c14ac00e7d5775e56d87c0be9d36ec71
#
_entry.id   c14ac00e7d5775e56d87c0be9d36ec71
#
_cell.length_a   1.000
_cell.length_b   1.000
_cell.length_c   1.000
_cell.angle_alpha   90.00
_cell.angle_beta   90.00
_cell.angle_gamma   90.00
#
_symmetry.space_group_name_H-M   'P 1'
#
loop_
_entity.id
_entity.type
_entity.pdbx_description
1 polymer ?
#
loop_
_entity_poly.entity_id
_entity_poly.type
_entity_poly.pdbx_seq_one_letter_code
_entity_poly.pdbx_strand_id
1 'polypeptide(L)'
;RAAGLQELNEAILTVLCHGDDSPMRLIRRRLELGDRIGSVPKETPSVPLDQDLKRLQTSLRMKPSIQPKSLDLDLRTDNGREKSWLLHRLRILGIHWGERTGETSDFSTFHEHWNLVWEPEFAIAVIEANVWGNTVLEAATAKAIDQTLKTSVLSELSQLLDEVLLSQLSGAIPVVMRQIQASAAVATDLLHLMEALPPLARIFRYGDVRQTDTQELEPILVGIVERIVAGLAAACRSVDEAAALRLTTAMAQVQSALSLLHRPDLEDGWREALRRLTDGSAHGLIRGWCCRTLLEQGLLDTGELDRLTRLALSRSIDPAAAAAWITGLLKGSGLLLLHQESFWQVMDGWLSELGEETFLATLPLLRRAFSEFSPAERRQMGTKLKHLNRSHGEGQTIAIDEEFLLNKDRAALVLPVLAQILGVSMEVQHGE
;
A
#
# COMPACT_ATOMS: atom_id res chain seq x y z
N ARG A 1 -35.02 -27.82 -15.37
CA ARG A 1 -34.99 -26.36 -15.23
C ARG A 1 -34.01 -25.85 -16.28
N ALA A 2 -34.40 -24.91 -17.13
CA ALA A 2 -33.49 -24.29 -18.07
C ALA A 2 -32.50 -23.43 -17.26
N ALA A 3 -31.19 -23.65 -17.45
CA ALA A 3 -30.17 -22.83 -16.83
C ALA A 3 -30.27 -21.40 -17.36
N GLY A 4 -30.21 -20.42 -16.49
CA GLY A 4 -30.19 -19.01 -16.87
C GLY A 4 -28.89 -18.64 -17.59
N LEU A 5 -28.87 -17.53 -18.28
CA LEU A 5 -27.70 -17.02 -19.00
C LEU A 5 -26.49 -16.83 -18.04
N GLN A 6 -26.77 -16.49 -16.80
CA GLN A 6 -25.75 -16.31 -15.76
C GLN A 6 -25.11 -17.64 -15.33
N GLU A 7 -25.92 -18.68 -15.10
CA GLU A 7 -25.43 -20.02 -14.77
C GLU A 7 -24.62 -20.63 -15.92
N LEU A 8 -25.03 -20.37 -17.18
CA LEU A 8 -24.27 -20.77 -18.36
C LEU A 8 -22.92 -20.07 -18.44
N ASN A 9 -22.87 -18.77 -18.19
CA ASN A 9 -21.62 -17.99 -18.15
C ASN A 9 -20.68 -18.48 -17.06
N GLU A 10 -21.16 -18.74 -15.85
CA GLU A 10 -20.35 -19.30 -14.75
C GLU A 10 -19.79 -20.68 -15.07
N ALA A 11 -20.61 -21.53 -15.70
CA ALA A 11 -20.16 -22.85 -16.15
C ALA A 11 -19.06 -22.76 -17.22
N ILE A 12 -19.21 -21.88 -18.20
CA ILE A 12 -18.21 -21.63 -19.24
C ILE A 12 -16.91 -21.09 -18.63
N LEU A 13 -17.01 -20.14 -17.71
CA LEU A 13 -15.87 -19.54 -17.00
C LEU A 13 -15.09 -20.59 -16.22
N THR A 14 -15.79 -21.47 -15.53
CA THR A 14 -15.16 -22.51 -14.71
C THR A 14 -14.55 -23.62 -15.57
N VAL A 15 -15.28 -24.12 -16.59
CA VAL A 15 -14.91 -25.34 -17.32
C VAL A 15 -13.98 -25.05 -18.49
N LEU A 16 -14.23 -23.98 -19.26
CA LEU A 16 -13.47 -23.68 -20.48
C LEU A 16 -12.38 -22.63 -20.28
N CYS A 17 -12.60 -21.69 -19.37
CA CYS A 17 -11.68 -20.58 -19.15
C CYS A 17 -10.81 -20.78 -17.90
N HIS A 18 -10.95 -21.89 -17.16
CA HIS A 18 -10.20 -22.20 -15.93
C HIS A 18 -10.18 -21.06 -14.89
N GLY A 19 -11.27 -20.28 -14.82
CA GLY A 19 -11.40 -19.13 -13.93
C GLY A 19 -10.87 -17.79 -14.50
N ASP A 20 -10.23 -17.79 -15.68
CA ASP A 20 -9.88 -16.55 -16.37
C ASP A 20 -11.10 -15.96 -17.10
N ASP A 21 -11.55 -14.77 -16.71
CA ASP A 21 -12.71 -14.10 -17.30
C ASP A 21 -12.40 -13.33 -18.60
N SER A 22 -11.10 -13.15 -18.93
CA SER A 22 -10.65 -12.37 -20.08
C SER A 22 -11.26 -12.83 -21.42
N PRO A 23 -11.29 -14.15 -21.75
CA PRO A 23 -11.91 -14.64 -22.97
C PRO A 23 -13.43 -14.37 -23.00
N MET A 24 -14.10 -14.55 -21.86
CA MET A 24 -15.55 -14.32 -21.76
C MET A 24 -15.91 -12.85 -21.87
N ARG A 25 -15.09 -11.94 -21.34
CA ARG A 25 -15.26 -10.50 -21.54
C ARG A 25 -15.16 -10.12 -23.02
N LEU A 26 -14.19 -10.67 -23.74
CA LEU A 26 -14.02 -10.43 -25.17
C LEU A 26 -15.22 -10.95 -25.99
N ILE A 27 -15.71 -12.16 -25.67
CA ILE A 27 -16.89 -12.75 -26.34
C ILE A 27 -18.14 -11.92 -26.05
N ARG A 28 -18.37 -11.57 -24.76
CA ARG A 28 -19.51 -10.73 -24.36
C ARG A 28 -19.46 -9.37 -25.07
N ARG A 29 -18.29 -8.72 -25.06
CA ARG A 29 -18.06 -7.46 -25.76
C ARG A 29 -18.39 -7.56 -27.24
N ARG A 30 -17.99 -8.67 -27.90
CA ARG A 30 -18.27 -8.90 -29.31
C ARG A 30 -19.74 -9.20 -29.59
N LEU A 31 -20.43 -9.90 -28.69
CA LEU A 31 -21.87 -10.18 -28.78
C LEU A 31 -22.72 -8.92 -28.52
N GLU A 32 -22.34 -8.09 -27.57
CA GLU A 32 -23.07 -6.87 -27.19
C GLU A 32 -22.82 -5.72 -28.16
N LEU A 33 -21.61 -5.56 -28.69
CA LEU A 33 -21.21 -4.45 -29.54
C LEU A 33 -21.16 -4.82 -31.04
N GLY A 34 -21.18 -6.13 -31.38
CA GLY A 34 -20.98 -6.62 -32.74
C GLY A 34 -19.56 -6.39 -33.28
N ASP A 35 -19.38 -6.65 -34.59
CA ASP A 35 -18.08 -6.46 -35.26
C ASP A 35 -17.79 -4.98 -35.65
N ARG A 36 -18.77 -4.09 -35.53
CA ARG A 36 -18.63 -2.66 -35.81
C ARG A 36 -18.54 -1.87 -34.51
N ILE A 37 -17.37 -1.82 -33.95
CA ILE A 37 -17.09 -1.05 -32.76
C ILE A 37 -17.25 0.46 -33.04
N GLY A 38 -18.13 1.13 -32.31
CA GLY A 38 -18.18 2.59 -32.27
C GLY A 38 -19.00 3.29 -33.37
N SER A 39 -19.85 2.58 -34.13
CA SER A 39 -20.78 3.23 -35.04
C SER A 39 -22.13 3.46 -34.36
N VAL A 40 -22.24 4.51 -33.56
CA VAL A 40 -23.54 5.06 -33.16
C VAL A 40 -24.16 5.69 -34.41
N PRO A 41 -25.40 5.33 -34.77
CA PRO A 41 -26.07 5.97 -35.91
C PRO A 41 -26.04 7.49 -35.79
N LYS A 42 -25.76 8.20 -36.87
CA LYS A 42 -25.63 9.67 -36.85
C LYS A 42 -26.93 10.38 -36.39
N GLU A 43 -28.04 9.67 -36.43
CA GLU A 43 -29.37 10.16 -36.02
C GLU A 43 -29.71 9.86 -34.56
N THR A 44 -28.83 9.16 -33.80
CA THR A 44 -29.05 8.93 -32.36
C THR A 44 -28.97 10.26 -31.62
N PRO A 45 -30.02 10.68 -30.90
CA PRO A 45 -29.98 11.91 -30.14
C PRO A 45 -28.84 11.85 -29.14
N SER A 46 -27.88 12.80 -29.23
CA SER A 46 -26.83 12.86 -28.24
C SER A 46 -27.41 13.47 -26.95
N VAL A 47 -27.21 12.80 -25.82
CA VAL A 47 -27.65 13.31 -24.52
C VAL A 47 -26.84 14.56 -24.13
N PRO A 48 -27.42 15.49 -23.34
CA PRO A 48 -26.73 16.71 -22.94
C PRO A 48 -25.33 16.48 -22.33
N LEU A 49 -25.17 15.43 -21.52
CA LEU A 49 -23.89 15.06 -20.94
C LEU A 49 -22.82 14.71 -21.99
N ASP A 50 -23.21 13.98 -23.06
CA ASP A 50 -22.30 13.65 -24.18
C ASP A 50 -21.87 14.92 -24.94
N GLN A 51 -22.79 15.88 -25.12
CA GLN A 51 -22.45 17.16 -25.74
C GLN A 51 -21.47 17.97 -24.90
N ASP A 52 -21.67 18.03 -23.57
CA ASP A 52 -20.76 18.70 -22.65
C ASP A 52 -19.39 18.02 -22.62
N LEU A 53 -19.34 16.68 -22.58
CA LEU A 53 -18.08 15.93 -22.62
C LEU A 53 -17.30 16.19 -23.92
N LYS A 54 -17.97 16.16 -25.09
CA LYS A 54 -17.35 16.48 -26.39
C LYS A 54 -16.81 17.91 -26.44
N ARG A 55 -17.53 18.85 -25.84
CA ARG A 55 -17.09 20.24 -25.70
C ARG A 55 -15.80 20.31 -24.86
N LEU A 56 -15.77 19.65 -23.69
CA LEU A 56 -14.59 19.59 -22.81
C LEU A 56 -13.41 18.90 -23.49
N GLN A 57 -13.63 17.76 -24.16
CA GLN A 57 -12.59 17.07 -24.91
C GLN A 57 -11.98 17.96 -26.01
N THR A 58 -12.78 18.78 -26.65
CA THR A 58 -12.32 19.70 -27.70
C THR A 58 -11.55 20.87 -27.10
N SER A 59 -12.07 21.53 -26.06
CA SER A 59 -11.43 22.68 -25.40
C SER A 59 -10.08 22.29 -24.77
N LEU A 60 -10.01 21.12 -24.15
CA LEU A 60 -8.79 20.60 -23.50
C LEU A 60 -7.86 19.86 -24.47
N ARG A 61 -8.20 19.76 -25.75
CA ARG A 61 -7.45 19.02 -26.78
C ARG A 61 -7.20 17.55 -26.40
N MET A 62 -8.14 16.92 -25.71
CA MET A 62 -8.13 15.53 -25.30
C MET A 62 -9.02 14.71 -26.23
N LYS A 63 -8.47 14.26 -27.37
CA LYS A 63 -9.23 13.44 -28.32
C LYS A 63 -9.30 11.99 -27.83
N PRO A 64 -10.50 11.38 -27.77
CA PRO A 64 -10.65 9.97 -27.46
C PRO A 64 -9.95 9.10 -28.53
N SER A 65 -9.23 8.08 -28.08
CA SER A 65 -8.49 7.14 -28.95
C SER A 65 -8.54 5.75 -28.35
N ILE A 66 -8.75 4.74 -29.16
CA ILE A 66 -8.68 3.33 -28.80
C ILE A 66 -7.22 2.92 -28.53
N GLN A 67 -6.26 3.61 -29.17
CA GLN A 67 -4.85 3.34 -28.92
C GLN A 67 -4.42 3.99 -27.59
N PRO A 68 -3.66 3.28 -26.75
CA PRO A 68 -3.12 3.82 -25.50
C PRO A 68 -2.31 5.08 -25.77
N LYS A 69 -2.57 6.11 -24.96
CA LYS A 69 -1.85 7.38 -25.01
C LYS A 69 -1.40 7.77 -23.61
N SER A 70 -0.10 7.88 -23.42
CA SER A 70 0.46 8.43 -22.18
C SER A 70 0.26 9.95 -22.14
N LEU A 71 -0.12 10.47 -20.98
CA LEU A 71 -0.35 11.88 -20.71
C LEU A 71 0.30 12.26 -19.38
N ASP A 72 1.17 13.27 -19.41
CA ASP A 72 1.76 13.89 -18.23
C ASP A 72 1.09 15.25 -17.99
N LEU A 73 0.53 15.42 -16.80
CA LEU A 73 -0.21 16.62 -16.40
C LEU A 73 0.56 17.39 -15.32
N ASP A 74 1.02 18.61 -15.65
CA ASP A 74 1.55 19.55 -14.67
C ASP A 74 0.40 20.30 -14.00
N LEU A 75 0.11 19.98 -12.74
CA LEU A 75 -0.99 20.55 -11.96
C LEU A 75 -0.77 22.02 -11.55
N ARG A 76 0.41 22.59 -11.79
CA ARG A 76 0.66 24.03 -11.60
C ARG A 76 0.02 24.86 -12.70
N THR A 77 -0.27 24.26 -13.85
CA THR A 77 -0.92 24.90 -14.98
C THR A 77 -2.44 24.71 -14.93
N ASP A 78 -3.20 25.75 -15.33
CA ASP A 78 -4.67 25.65 -15.42
C ASP A 78 -5.12 24.51 -16.33
N ASN A 79 -4.49 24.39 -17.49
CA ASN A 79 -4.80 23.32 -18.45
C ASN A 79 -4.52 21.91 -17.89
N GLY A 80 -3.42 21.74 -17.12
CA GLY A 80 -3.12 20.48 -16.45
C GLY A 80 -4.18 20.14 -15.40
N ARG A 81 -4.57 21.11 -14.57
CA ARG A 81 -5.63 20.92 -13.57
C ARG A 81 -6.98 20.57 -14.18
N GLU A 82 -7.41 21.32 -15.21
CA GLU A 82 -8.70 21.05 -15.87
C GLU A 82 -8.78 19.65 -16.49
N LYS A 83 -7.67 19.16 -17.09
CA LYS A 83 -7.58 17.81 -17.60
C LYS A 83 -7.64 16.76 -16.49
N SER A 84 -6.92 16.97 -15.40
CA SER A 84 -6.95 16.12 -14.22
C SER A 84 -8.38 16.05 -13.66
N TRP A 85 -9.04 17.19 -13.44
CA TRP A 85 -10.44 17.22 -12.97
C TRP A 85 -11.39 16.47 -13.88
N LEU A 86 -11.25 16.63 -15.19
CA LEU A 86 -12.09 15.90 -16.15
C LEU A 86 -11.92 14.38 -15.98
N LEU A 87 -10.69 13.88 -15.93
CA LEU A 87 -10.42 12.44 -15.79
C LEU A 87 -10.95 11.90 -14.46
N HIS A 88 -10.75 12.62 -13.36
CA HIS A 88 -11.29 12.22 -12.06
C HIS A 88 -12.82 12.24 -12.00
N ARG A 89 -13.48 13.25 -12.60
CA ARG A 89 -14.94 13.30 -12.70
C ARG A 89 -15.51 12.13 -13.49
N LEU A 90 -14.87 11.78 -14.60
CA LEU A 90 -15.27 10.62 -15.39
C LEU A 90 -15.12 9.31 -14.62
N ARG A 91 -14.09 9.16 -13.78
CA ARG A 91 -13.94 7.99 -12.91
C ARG A 91 -15.08 7.86 -11.91
N ILE A 92 -15.51 8.95 -11.28
CA ILE A 92 -16.69 8.95 -10.39
C ILE A 92 -17.94 8.51 -11.18
N LEU A 93 -18.06 8.92 -12.43
CA LEU A 93 -19.17 8.49 -13.31
C LEU A 93 -19.06 7.03 -13.78
N GLY A 94 -17.95 6.33 -13.47
CA GLY A 94 -17.71 4.96 -13.92
C GLY A 94 -17.12 4.88 -15.33
N ILE A 95 -16.63 6.00 -15.86
CA ILE A 95 -16.00 6.11 -17.17
C ILE A 95 -14.48 6.16 -16.97
N HIS A 96 -13.84 5.01 -17.02
CA HIS A 96 -12.39 4.85 -16.76
C HIS A 96 -11.54 5.16 -18.02
N TRP A 97 -11.72 6.35 -18.61
CA TRP A 97 -10.95 6.77 -19.78
C TRP A 97 -9.44 6.81 -19.53
N GLY A 98 -9.02 7.08 -18.32
CA GLY A 98 -7.62 7.10 -17.94
C GLY A 98 -7.33 6.28 -16.69
N GLU A 99 -6.22 5.55 -16.73
CA GLU A 99 -5.61 4.93 -15.56
C GLU A 99 -4.37 5.71 -15.16
N ARG A 100 -4.27 6.02 -13.86
CA ARG A 100 -3.10 6.71 -13.32
C ARG A 100 -1.95 5.71 -13.21
N THR A 101 -0.82 6.06 -13.84
CA THR A 101 0.42 5.27 -13.77
C THR A 101 1.37 5.91 -12.77
N GLY A 102 1.84 5.13 -11.81
CA GLY A 102 2.72 5.57 -10.72
C GLY A 102 2.20 5.10 -9.36
N GLU A 103 3.11 4.86 -8.43
CA GLU A 103 2.71 4.52 -7.07
C GLU A 103 1.94 5.68 -6.44
N THR A 104 0.91 5.36 -5.67
CA THR A 104 0.07 6.30 -4.92
C THR A 104 0.86 7.18 -3.93
N SER A 105 2.15 6.94 -3.76
CA SER A 105 3.06 7.69 -2.88
C SER A 105 3.60 9.00 -3.46
N ASP A 106 3.47 9.24 -4.77
CA ASP A 106 3.98 10.47 -5.42
C ASP A 106 3.02 11.68 -5.33
N PHE A 107 2.33 11.84 -4.20
CA PHE A 107 1.55 13.06 -3.92
C PHE A 107 2.43 14.31 -3.74
N SER A 108 3.75 14.15 -3.64
CA SER A 108 4.71 15.26 -3.56
C SER A 108 5.04 15.87 -4.92
N THR A 109 4.62 15.26 -6.02
CA THR A 109 4.87 15.77 -7.36
C THR A 109 3.64 16.54 -7.86
N PHE A 110 3.88 17.73 -8.43
CA PHE A 110 2.86 18.50 -9.14
C PHE A 110 2.50 17.89 -10.50
N HIS A 111 2.84 16.61 -10.72
CA HIS A 111 2.63 15.89 -11.96
C HIS A 111 1.75 14.67 -11.74
N GLU A 112 0.82 14.44 -12.66
CA GLU A 112 0.03 13.21 -12.75
C GLU A 112 0.32 12.54 -14.08
N HIS A 113 0.72 11.27 -14.02
CA HIS A 113 0.93 10.45 -15.20
C HIS A 113 -0.29 9.56 -15.45
N TRP A 114 -0.87 9.66 -16.63
CA TRP A 114 -2.06 8.94 -17.02
C TRP A 114 -1.81 8.13 -18.29
N ASN A 115 -2.40 6.93 -18.36
CA ASN A 115 -2.54 6.16 -19.57
C ASN A 115 -3.99 6.21 -20.03
N LEU A 116 -4.26 6.84 -21.17
CA LEU A 116 -5.60 7.06 -21.69
C LEU A 116 -5.93 6.02 -22.75
N VAL A 117 -7.07 5.32 -22.59
CA VAL A 117 -7.64 4.41 -23.59
C VAL A 117 -9.14 4.67 -23.62
N TRP A 118 -9.67 5.05 -24.79
CA TRP A 118 -11.13 5.22 -24.93
C TRP A 118 -11.76 3.90 -25.38
N GLU A 119 -12.58 3.34 -24.54
CA GLU A 119 -13.33 2.13 -24.84
C GLU A 119 -14.71 2.47 -25.40
N PRO A 120 -15.22 1.69 -26.42
CA PRO A 120 -16.54 1.96 -27.01
C PRO A 120 -17.69 1.93 -25.99
N GLU A 121 -17.57 1.11 -24.94
CA GLU A 121 -18.52 1.01 -23.83
C GLU A 121 -18.73 2.33 -23.10
N PHE A 122 -17.74 3.22 -23.12
CA PHE A 122 -17.85 4.52 -22.45
C PHE A 122 -18.91 5.42 -23.08
N ALA A 123 -19.24 5.22 -24.36
CA ALA A 123 -20.36 5.91 -24.98
C ALA A 123 -21.70 5.54 -24.32
N ILE A 124 -21.88 4.28 -23.95
CA ILE A 124 -23.07 3.81 -23.22
C ILE A 124 -23.05 4.34 -21.79
N ALA A 125 -21.89 4.25 -21.11
CA ALA A 125 -21.72 4.76 -19.74
C ALA A 125 -22.01 6.28 -19.64
N VAL A 126 -21.68 7.06 -20.67
CA VAL A 126 -22.03 8.50 -20.74
C VAL A 126 -23.55 8.69 -20.81
N ILE A 127 -24.25 7.87 -21.62
CA ILE A 127 -25.72 7.93 -21.73
C ILE A 127 -26.36 7.57 -20.38
N GLU A 128 -25.89 6.52 -19.72
CA GLU A 128 -26.38 6.10 -18.41
C GLU A 128 -26.09 7.16 -17.34
N ALA A 129 -24.90 7.78 -17.38
CA ALA A 129 -24.52 8.82 -16.44
C ALA A 129 -25.34 10.12 -16.58
N ASN A 130 -26.03 10.32 -17.71
CA ASN A 130 -26.88 11.51 -17.92
C ASN A 130 -28.06 11.60 -16.94
N VAL A 131 -28.44 10.49 -16.29
CA VAL A 131 -29.46 10.50 -15.22
C VAL A 131 -29.04 11.37 -14.04
N TRP A 132 -27.73 11.57 -13.83
CA TRP A 132 -27.16 12.33 -12.73
C TRP A 132 -27.05 13.84 -13.02
N GLY A 133 -27.04 14.25 -14.29
CA GLY A 133 -26.93 15.65 -14.66
C GLY A 133 -26.61 15.86 -16.14
N ASN A 134 -26.75 17.09 -16.59
CA ASN A 134 -26.56 17.48 -17.98
C ASN A 134 -25.11 17.85 -18.32
N THR A 135 -24.29 18.13 -17.34
CA THR A 135 -22.85 18.43 -17.49
C THR A 135 -22.01 17.41 -16.70
N VAL A 136 -20.75 17.22 -17.10
CA VAL A 136 -19.82 16.32 -16.40
C VAL A 136 -19.64 16.73 -14.94
N LEU A 137 -19.62 18.04 -14.66
CA LEU A 137 -19.50 18.56 -13.29
C LEU A 137 -20.75 18.23 -12.45
N GLU A 138 -21.95 18.54 -12.97
CA GLU A 138 -23.21 18.26 -12.26
C GLU A 138 -23.42 16.77 -12.03
N ALA A 139 -23.23 15.95 -13.07
CA ALA A 139 -23.42 14.52 -13.00
C ALA A 139 -22.45 13.87 -11.99
N ALA A 140 -21.16 14.24 -12.01
CA ALA A 140 -20.18 13.73 -11.04
C ALA A 140 -20.51 14.17 -9.61
N THR A 141 -20.94 15.43 -9.42
CA THR A 141 -21.35 15.95 -8.10
C THR A 141 -22.55 15.19 -7.55
N ALA A 142 -23.62 15.02 -8.35
CA ALA A 142 -24.82 14.32 -7.94
C ALA A 142 -24.54 12.84 -7.61
N LYS A 143 -23.72 12.17 -8.43
CA LYS A 143 -23.33 10.77 -8.18
C LYS A 143 -22.47 10.62 -6.93
N ALA A 144 -21.52 11.53 -6.68
CA ALA A 144 -20.72 11.53 -5.46
C ALA A 144 -21.59 11.73 -4.20
N ILE A 145 -22.58 12.62 -4.26
CA ILE A 145 -23.56 12.81 -3.16
C ILE A 145 -24.38 11.55 -2.94
N ASP A 146 -24.87 10.93 -4.00
CA ASP A 146 -25.64 9.68 -3.90
C ASP A 146 -24.81 8.53 -3.29
N GLN A 147 -23.55 8.38 -3.70
CA GLN A 147 -22.63 7.42 -3.11
C GLN A 147 -22.39 7.70 -1.62
N THR A 148 -22.22 8.97 -1.25
CA THR A 148 -22.07 9.40 0.14
C THR A 148 -23.25 8.99 1.01
N LEU A 149 -24.47 9.11 0.51
CA LEU A 149 -25.69 8.80 1.25
C LEU A 149 -25.96 7.29 1.35
N LYS A 150 -25.35 6.48 0.49
CA LYS A 150 -25.49 5.02 0.45
C LYS A 150 -24.51 4.26 1.34
N THR A 151 -23.40 4.87 1.70
CA THR A 151 -22.41 4.23 2.57
C THR A 151 -22.30 4.91 3.93
N SER A 152 -22.06 4.10 4.96
CA SER A 152 -21.71 4.54 6.31
C SER A 152 -20.31 4.08 6.72
N VAL A 153 -19.60 3.39 5.80
CA VAL A 153 -18.26 2.87 6.05
C VAL A 153 -17.26 4.00 5.96
N LEU A 154 -16.57 4.29 7.05
CA LEU A 154 -15.70 5.46 7.18
C LEU A 154 -14.54 5.43 6.18
N SER A 155 -13.95 4.26 5.91
CA SER A 155 -12.86 4.11 4.92
C SER A 155 -13.33 4.42 3.50
N GLU A 156 -14.53 3.99 3.11
CA GLU A 156 -15.11 4.31 1.80
C GLU A 156 -15.40 5.80 1.67
N LEU A 157 -15.96 6.42 2.72
CA LEU A 157 -16.22 7.86 2.76
C LEU A 157 -14.93 8.67 2.66
N SER A 158 -13.85 8.22 3.30
CA SER A 158 -12.54 8.88 3.23
C SER A 158 -11.95 8.81 1.83
N GLN A 159 -12.07 7.66 1.16
CA GLN A 159 -11.65 7.51 -0.24
C GLN A 159 -12.50 8.36 -1.18
N LEU A 160 -13.82 8.39 -0.97
CA LEU A 160 -14.72 9.23 -1.75
C LEU A 160 -14.42 10.71 -1.58
N LEU A 161 -14.05 11.15 -0.37
CA LEU A 161 -13.62 12.54 -0.14
C LEU A 161 -12.36 12.86 -0.96
N ASP A 162 -11.37 11.96 -1.00
CA ASP A 162 -10.18 12.13 -1.82
C ASP A 162 -10.55 12.28 -3.31
N GLU A 163 -11.41 11.40 -3.84
CA GLU A 163 -11.89 11.48 -5.23
C GLU A 163 -12.66 12.78 -5.52
N VAL A 164 -13.51 13.23 -4.60
CA VAL A 164 -14.28 14.47 -4.70
C VAL A 164 -13.36 15.68 -4.75
N LEU A 165 -12.30 15.69 -3.94
CA LEU A 165 -11.30 16.76 -3.94
C LEU A 165 -10.44 16.76 -5.21
N LEU A 166 -9.98 15.57 -5.64
CA LEU A 166 -9.25 15.38 -6.90
C LEU A 166 -10.05 15.84 -8.12
N SER A 167 -11.38 15.70 -8.05
CA SER A 167 -12.32 16.09 -9.09
C SER A 167 -12.79 17.55 -8.99
N GLN A 168 -12.40 18.25 -7.92
CA GLN A 168 -12.89 19.60 -7.58
C GLN A 168 -14.44 19.70 -7.62
N LEU A 169 -15.12 18.83 -6.88
CA LEU A 169 -16.56 18.83 -6.74
C LEU A 169 -16.98 19.58 -5.46
N SER A 170 -16.79 20.91 -5.45
CA SER A 170 -17.04 21.75 -4.27
C SER A 170 -18.46 21.60 -3.70
N GLY A 171 -19.46 21.28 -4.52
CA GLY A 171 -20.83 21.03 -4.08
C GLY A 171 -21.01 19.73 -3.30
N ALA A 172 -20.15 18.73 -3.48
CA ALA A 172 -20.22 17.46 -2.75
C ALA A 172 -19.44 17.48 -1.42
N ILE A 173 -18.38 18.30 -1.31
CA ILE A 173 -17.50 18.34 -0.13
C ILE A 173 -18.27 18.47 1.20
N PRO A 174 -19.20 19.43 1.38
CA PRO A 174 -19.90 19.58 2.67
C PRO A 174 -20.77 18.38 3.03
N VAL A 175 -21.29 17.66 2.03
CA VAL A 175 -22.14 16.48 2.25
C VAL A 175 -21.26 15.31 2.70
N VAL A 176 -20.15 15.06 2.02
CA VAL A 176 -19.17 14.00 2.36
C VAL A 176 -18.58 14.26 3.75
N MET A 177 -18.17 15.49 4.06
CA MET A 177 -17.63 15.88 5.36
C MET A 177 -18.61 15.62 6.49
N ARG A 178 -19.87 16.02 6.33
CA ARG A 178 -20.92 15.76 7.34
C ARG A 178 -21.13 14.27 7.58
N GLN A 179 -21.11 13.47 6.51
CA GLN A 179 -21.26 12.03 6.62
C GLN A 179 -20.05 11.38 7.30
N ILE A 180 -18.82 11.84 7.01
CA ILE A 180 -17.61 11.40 7.70
C ILE A 180 -17.69 11.72 9.19
N GLN A 181 -18.10 12.94 9.58
CA GLN A 181 -18.26 13.32 10.98
C GLN A 181 -19.28 12.41 11.70
N ALA A 182 -20.45 12.18 11.09
CA ALA A 182 -21.47 11.30 11.64
C ALA A 182 -20.97 9.86 11.78
N SER A 183 -20.33 9.31 10.74
CA SER A 183 -19.80 7.95 10.75
C SER A 183 -18.64 7.79 11.73
N ALA A 184 -17.71 8.76 11.79
CA ALA A 184 -16.61 8.75 12.74
C ALA A 184 -17.10 8.76 14.20
N ALA A 185 -18.16 9.51 14.51
CA ALA A 185 -18.71 9.57 15.87
C ALA A 185 -19.24 8.22 16.39
N VAL A 186 -19.77 7.37 15.51
CA VAL A 186 -20.39 6.08 15.88
C VAL A 186 -19.55 4.85 15.52
N ALA A 187 -18.43 5.04 14.80
CA ALA A 187 -17.58 3.93 14.39
C ALA A 187 -16.99 3.21 15.62
N THR A 188 -17.21 1.92 15.73
CA THR A 188 -16.68 1.06 16.81
C THR A 188 -15.59 0.11 16.31
N ASP A 189 -15.55 -0.14 15.00
CA ASP A 189 -14.52 -0.99 14.38
C ASP A 189 -13.21 -0.21 14.22
N LEU A 190 -12.20 -0.65 14.96
CA LEU A 190 -10.88 -0.01 14.96
C LEU A 190 -10.18 -0.11 13.61
N LEU A 191 -10.34 -1.24 12.91
CA LEU A 191 -9.73 -1.45 11.61
C LEU A 191 -10.23 -0.42 10.59
N HIS A 192 -11.55 -0.16 10.57
CA HIS A 192 -12.13 0.86 9.71
C HIS A 192 -11.63 2.27 10.04
N LEU A 193 -11.41 2.59 11.32
CA LEU A 193 -10.79 3.86 11.73
C LEU A 193 -9.36 3.98 11.22
N MET A 194 -8.56 2.90 11.33
CA MET A 194 -7.19 2.85 10.83
C MET A 194 -7.12 2.99 9.30
N GLU A 195 -8.02 2.34 8.57
CA GLU A 195 -8.10 2.41 7.11
C GLU A 195 -8.55 3.78 6.60
N ALA A 196 -9.37 4.49 7.38
CA ALA A 196 -9.85 5.82 7.04
C ALA A 196 -8.79 6.93 7.23
N LEU A 197 -7.86 6.74 8.16
CA LEU A 197 -6.89 7.78 8.53
C LEU A 197 -5.93 8.18 7.38
N PRO A 198 -5.32 7.25 6.60
CA PRO A 198 -4.37 7.62 5.57
C PRO A 198 -4.92 8.56 4.47
N PRO A 199 -6.09 8.31 3.87
CA PRO A 199 -6.64 9.23 2.88
C PRO A 199 -6.97 10.61 3.51
N LEU A 200 -7.53 10.66 4.73
CA LEU A 200 -7.82 11.92 5.41
C LEU A 200 -6.54 12.71 5.76
N ALA A 201 -5.48 12.03 6.20
CA ALA A 201 -4.19 12.66 6.48
C ALA A 201 -3.55 13.25 5.20
N ARG A 202 -3.65 12.54 4.07
CA ARG A 202 -3.20 13.07 2.78
C ARG A 202 -3.98 14.32 2.37
N ILE A 203 -5.30 14.29 2.50
CA ILE A 203 -6.15 15.44 2.20
C ILE A 203 -5.76 16.64 3.07
N PHE A 204 -5.61 16.43 4.38
CA PHE A 204 -5.21 17.48 5.31
C PHE A 204 -3.86 18.09 4.95
N ARG A 205 -2.86 17.25 4.59
CA ARG A 205 -1.50 17.70 4.26
C ARG A 205 -1.40 18.40 2.92
N TYR A 206 -2.13 17.94 1.92
CA TYR A 206 -1.99 18.41 0.53
C TYR A 206 -3.19 19.23 0.03
N GLY A 207 -4.21 19.43 0.87
CA GLY A 207 -5.40 20.21 0.53
C GLY A 207 -5.10 21.67 0.18
N ASP A 208 -4.09 22.27 0.84
CA ASP A 208 -3.62 23.62 0.55
C ASP A 208 -3.15 23.82 -0.90
N VAL A 209 -2.52 22.79 -1.50
CA VAL A 209 -2.07 22.81 -2.90
C VAL A 209 -3.25 22.95 -3.87
N ARG A 210 -4.46 22.52 -3.44
CA ARG A 210 -5.69 22.50 -4.23
C ARG A 210 -6.73 23.54 -3.80
N GLN A 211 -6.33 24.47 -2.90
CA GLN A 211 -7.21 25.54 -2.38
C GLN A 211 -8.47 25.00 -1.65
N THR A 212 -8.34 23.88 -0.96
CA THR A 212 -9.42 23.31 -0.17
C THR A 212 -9.28 23.73 1.28
N ASP A 213 -10.37 24.21 1.90
CA ASP A 213 -10.40 24.49 3.34
C ASP A 213 -10.39 23.15 4.10
N THR A 214 -9.23 22.82 4.70
CA THR A 214 -9.01 21.57 5.44
C THR A 214 -9.15 21.73 6.95
N GLN A 215 -9.44 22.94 7.45
CA GLN A 215 -9.52 23.20 8.90
C GLN A 215 -10.59 22.34 9.59
N GLU A 216 -11.70 22.05 8.92
CA GLU A 216 -12.75 21.18 9.45
C GLU A 216 -12.32 19.71 9.60
N LEU A 217 -11.25 19.26 8.91
CA LEU A 217 -10.73 17.88 9.01
C LEU A 217 -9.88 17.65 10.26
N GLU A 218 -9.24 18.69 10.78
CA GLU A 218 -8.32 18.54 11.91
C GLU A 218 -8.97 17.90 13.15
N PRO A 219 -10.12 18.38 13.66
CA PRO A 219 -10.76 17.76 14.81
C PRO A 219 -11.21 16.31 14.54
N ILE A 220 -11.58 15.98 13.30
CA ILE A 220 -11.95 14.60 12.92
C ILE A 220 -10.71 13.70 12.98
N LEU A 221 -9.58 14.13 12.41
CA LEU A 221 -8.33 13.39 12.43
C LEU A 221 -7.83 13.15 13.85
N VAL A 222 -7.83 14.17 14.69
CA VAL A 222 -7.47 14.05 16.11
C VAL A 222 -8.36 13.02 16.80
N GLY A 223 -9.68 13.13 16.67
CA GLY A 223 -10.62 12.20 17.28
C GLY A 223 -10.48 10.76 16.77
N ILE A 224 -10.17 10.55 15.50
CA ILE A 224 -9.88 9.21 14.94
C ILE A 224 -8.60 8.64 15.56
N VAL A 225 -7.51 9.41 15.60
CA VAL A 225 -6.23 8.95 16.17
C VAL A 225 -6.36 8.63 17.66
N GLU A 226 -6.99 9.48 18.45
CA GLU A 226 -7.22 9.24 19.89
C GLU A 226 -8.02 7.93 20.14
N ARG A 227 -9.01 7.65 19.31
CA ARG A 227 -9.79 6.41 19.41
C ARG A 227 -9.00 5.19 18.96
N ILE A 228 -8.17 5.32 17.93
CA ILE A 228 -7.24 4.26 17.51
C ILE A 228 -6.30 3.93 18.66
N VAL A 229 -5.66 4.93 19.24
CA VAL A 229 -4.72 4.77 20.37
C VAL A 229 -5.40 4.11 21.59
N ALA A 230 -6.60 4.57 21.94
CA ALA A 230 -7.36 4.03 23.08
C ALA A 230 -7.80 2.57 22.84
N GLY A 231 -8.23 2.23 21.61
CA GLY A 231 -8.77 0.92 21.28
C GLY A 231 -7.71 -0.14 20.89
N LEU A 232 -6.48 0.27 20.55
CA LEU A 232 -5.47 -0.58 19.93
C LEU A 232 -5.15 -1.83 20.75
N ALA A 233 -4.91 -1.67 22.05
CA ALA A 233 -4.58 -2.79 22.93
C ALA A 233 -5.71 -3.82 23.03
N ALA A 234 -6.96 -3.39 22.99
CA ALA A 234 -8.12 -4.28 23.04
C ALA A 234 -8.29 -5.04 21.70
N ALA A 235 -8.14 -4.33 20.58
CA ALA A 235 -8.27 -4.90 19.24
C ALA A 235 -7.17 -5.93 18.90
N CYS A 236 -5.99 -5.82 19.52
CA CYS A 236 -4.87 -6.73 19.31
C CYS A 236 -4.90 -7.99 20.21
N ARG A 237 -5.89 -8.13 21.09
CA ARG A 237 -6.00 -9.31 21.98
C ARG A 237 -6.62 -10.48 21.24
N SER A 238 -6.05 -11.68 21.46
CA SER A 238 -6.64 -12.96 21.01
C SER A 238 -7.03 -12.99 19.53
N VAL A 239 -6.25 -12.34 18.67
CA VAL A 239 -6.45 -12.35 17.21
C VAL A 239 -5.73 -13.54 16.59
N ASP A 240 -6.29 -14.09 15.52
CA ASP A 240 -5.65 -15.11 14.70
C ASP A 240 -4.56 -14.48 13.78
N GLU A 241 -3.81 -15.33 13.08
CA GLU A 241 -2.74 -14.90 12.18
C GLU A 241 -3.24 -13.96 11.06
N ALA A 242 -4.40 -14.27 10.48
CA ALA A 242 -4.97 -13.46 9.40
C ALA A 242 -5.39 -12.06 9.88
N ALA A 243 -6.02 -11.98 11.06
CA ALA A 243 -6.37 -10.71 11.69
C ALA A 243 -5.12 -9.95 12.14
N ALA A 244 -4.10 -10.62 12.69
CA ALA A 244 -2.82 -10.01 13.05
C ALA A 244 -2.11 -9.39 11.85
N LEU A 245 -2.14 -10.05 10.69
CA LEU A 245 -1.56 -9.53 9.45
C LEU A 245 -2.30 -8.30 8.95
N ARG A 246 -3.64 -8.29 8.97
CA ARG A 246 -4.44 -7.12 8.61
C ARG A 246 -4.18 -5.95 9.55
N LEU A 247 -4.15 -6.19 10.85
CA LEU A 247 -3.86 -5.16 11.86
C LEU A 247 -2.46 -4.57 11.68
N THR A 248 -1.42 -5.40 11.50
CA THR A 248 -0.06 -4.88 11.27
C THR A 248 0.04 -4.05 9.99
N THR A 249 -0.69 -4.42 8.94
CA THR A 249 -0.76 -3.63 7.71
C THR A 249 -1.44 -2.28 7.95
N ALA A 250 -2.59 -2.27 8.64
CA ALA A 250 -3.27 -1.04 8.99
C ALA A 250 -2.44 -0.16 9.95
N MET A 251 -1.76 -0.75 10.93
CA MET A 251 -0.84 -0.04 11.83
C MET A 251 0.31 0.63 11.08
N ALA A 252 0.89 -0.02 10.08
CA ALA A 252 1.91 0.58 9.23
C ALA A 252 1.39 1.78 8.43
N GLN A 253 0.15 1.69 7.95
CA GLN A 253 -0.51 2.81 7.27
C GLN A 253 -0.80 3.98 8.22
N VAL A 254 -1.24 3.70 9.46
CA VAL A 254 -1.42 4.71 10.51
C VAL A 254 -0.09 5.41 10.82
N GLN A 255 0.99 4.64 10.99
CA GLN A 255 2.34 5.19 11.22
C GLN A 255 2.75 6.17 10.11
N SER A 256 2.54 5.78 8.85
CA SER A 256 2.84 6.65 7.71
C SER A 256 1.93 7.89 7.67
N ALA A 257 0.65 7.75 8.00
CA ALA A 257 -0.29 8.85 8.05
C ALA A 257 0.06 9.87 9.14
N LEU A 258 0.45 9.42 10.34
CA LEU A 258 0.89 10.29 11.43
C LEU A 258 2.13 11.09 11.07
N SER A 259 3.10 10.46 10.39
CA SER A 259 4.29 11.17 9.89
C SER A 259 3.96 12.29 8.91
N LEU A 260 2.86 12.17 8.14
CA LEU A 260 2.38 13.24 7.23
C LEU A 260 1.74 14.40 7.98
N LEU A 261 1.08 14.15 9.12
CA LEU A 261 0.38 15.16 9.90
C LEU A 261 1.32 16.13 10.62
N HIS A 262 2.55 15.71 10.91
CA HIS A 262 3.56 16.49 11.66
C HIS A 262 3.02 16.99 13.01
N ARG A 263 2.29 16.15 13.73
CA ARG A 263 1.68 16.42 15.03
C ARG A 263 2.35 15.57 16.12
N PRO A 264 3.34 16.14 16.86
CA PRO A 264 4.10 15.42 17.89
C PRO A 264 3.22 14.80 18.97
N ASP A 265 2.15 15.50 19.37
CA ASP A 265 1.19 15.04 20.38
C ASP A 265 0.50 13.73 19.97
N LEU A 266 0.07 13.60 18.72
CA LEU A 266 -0.54 12.39 18.19
C LEU A 266 0.48 11.26 17.99
N GLU A 267 1.68 11.63 17.52
CA GLU A 267 2.78 10.68 17.37
C GLU A 267 3.22 10.08 18.73
N ASP A 268 3.32 10.89 19.76
CA ASP A 268 3.71 10.43 21.09
C ASP A 268 2.65 9.49 21.69
N GLY A 269 1.37 9.81 21.54
CA GLY A 269 0.27 8.92 21.93
C GLY A 269 0.33 7.57 21.21
N TRP A 270 0.62 7.59 19.92
CA TRP A 270 0.78 6.38 19.11
C TRP A 270 2.00 5.54 19.54
N ARG A 271 3.15 6.18 19.75
CA ARG A 271 4.38 5.52 20.22
C ARG A 271 4.17 4.82 21.55
N GLU A 272 3.47 5.48 22.47
CA GLU A 272 3.14 4.89 23.78
C GLU A 272 2.19 3.69 23.63
N ALA A 273 1.20 3.76 22.73
CA ALA A 273 0.33 2.62 22.43
C ALA A 273 1.11 1.43 21.85
N LEU A 274 2.05 1.67 20.93
CA LEU A 274 2.95 0.62 20.41
C LEU A 274 3.82 0.02 21.51
N ARG A 275 4.37 0.84 22.41
CA ARG A 275 5.20 0.36 23.53
C ARG A 275 4.42 -0.59 24.44
N ARG A 276 3.17 -0.28 24.75
CA ARG A 276 2.29 -1.18 25.56
C ARG A 276 2.05 -2.54 24.89
N LEU A 277 2.09 -2.59 23.55
CA LEU A 277 1.90 -3.85 22.83
C LEU A 277 3.15 -4.73 22.83
N THR A 278 4.36 -4.21 23.03
CA THR A 278 5.59 -5.02 23.01
C THR A 278 5.63 -6.10 24.08
N ASP A 279 5.16 -5.79 25.28
CA ASP A 279 5.10 -6.69 26.47
C ASP A 279 3.73 -7.35 26.68
N GLY A 280 2.73 -6.99 25.88
CA GLY A 280 1.34 -7.40 26.09
C GLY A 280 1.02 -8.82 25.62
N SER A 281 -0.27 -9.18 25.73
CA SER A 281 -0.82 -10.46 25.27
C SER A 281 -1.22 -10.45 23.80
N ALA A 282 -0.72 -9.51 23.01
CA ALA A 282 -0.99 -9.41 21.57
C ALA A 282 -0.29 -10.54 20.81
N HIS A 283 -0.81 -10.84 19.61
CA HIS A 283 -0.22 -11.85 18.71
C HIS A 283 1.26 -11.57 18.44
N GLY A 284 2.10 -12.61 18.35
CA GLY A 284 3.55 -12.50 18.13
C GLY A 284 3.92 -11.55 17.00
N LEU A 285 3.25 -11.67 15.85
CA LEU A 285 3.47 -10.81 14.68
C LEU A 285 3.32 -9.31 15.00
N ILE A 286 2.29 -8.94 15.75
CA ILE A 286 2.03 -7.55 16.16
C ILE A 286 3.13 -7.06 17.11
N ARG A 287 3.46 -7.86 18.13
CA ARG A 287 4.50 -7.54 19.11
C ARG A 287 5.85 -7.33 18.44
N GLY A 288 6.25 -8.24 17.54
CA GLY A 288 7.49 -8.13 16.78
C GLY A 288 7.52 -6.88 15.90
N TRP A 289 6.43 -6.58 15.21
CA TRP A 289 6.31 -5.36 14.40
C TRP A 289 6.41 -4.08 15.24
N CYS A 290 5.80 -4.05 16.42
CA CYS A 290 5.92 -2.92 17.36
C CYS A 290 7.37 -2.71 17.82
N CYS A 291 8.06 -3.79 18.22
CA CYS A 291 9.46 -3.74 18.61
C CYS A 291 10.33 -3.15 17.49
N ARG A 292 10.15 -3.61 16.27
CA ARG A 292 10.86 -3.09 15.11
C ARG A 292 10.60 -1.60 14.89
N THR A 293 9.31 -1.19 14.84
CA THR A 293 8.93 0.19 14.58
C THR A 293 9.51 1.16 15.60
N LEU A 294 9.49 0.79 16.89
CA LEU A 294 10.08 1.57 17.97
C LEU A 294 11.63 1.62 17.90
N LEU A 295 12.25 0.52 17.50
CA LEU A 295 13.70 0.47 17.30
C LEU A 295 14.14 1.37 16.14
N GLU A 296 13.45 1.34 14.99
CA GLU A 296 13.73 2.20 13.84
C GLU A 296 13.59 3.69 14.16
N GLN A 297 12.71 4.02 15.11
CA GLN A 297 12.54 5.40 15.61
C GLN A 297 13.54 5.78 16.71
N GLY A 298 14.43 4.87 17.12
CA GLY A 298 15.39 5.09 18.22
C GLY A 298 14.75 5.17 19.61
N LEU A 299 13.52 4.67 19.75
CA LEU A 299 12.74 4.67 21.00
C LEU A 299 12.87 3.37 21.81
N LEU A 300 13.50 2.37 21.23
CA LEU A 300 13.84 1.09 21.85
C LEU A 300 15.36 0.94 21.76
N ASP A 301 16.04 0.77 22.89
CA ASP A 301 17.47 0.50 22.87
C ASP A 301 17.77 -0.98 22.65
N THR A 302 19.04 -1.29 22.40
CA THR A 302 19.49 -2.67 22.12
C THR A 302 19.32 -3.60 23.30
N GLY A 303 19.46 -3.12 24.52
CA GLY A 303 19.28 -3.90 25.74
C GLY A 303 17.83 -4.32 25.95
N GLU A 304 16.92 -3.39 25.72
CA GLU A 304 15.49 -3.67 25.81
C GLU A 304 15.02 -4.60 24.68
N LEU A 305 15.55 -4.43 23.46
CA LEU A 305 15.31 -5.38 22.37
C LEU A 305 15.76 -6.79 22.74
N ASP A 306 16.95 -6.93 23.35
CA ASP A 306 17.50 -8.21 23.78
C ASP A 306 16.59 -8.86 24.85
N ARG A 307 16.11 -8.08 25.83
CA ARG A 307 15.14 -8.53 26.83
C ARG A 307 13.84 -9.04 26.19
N LEU A 308 13.26 -8.27 25.27
CA LEU A 308 12.02 -8.64 24.58
C LEU A 308 12.20 -9.87 23.69
N THR A 309 13.37 -10.00 23.05
CA THR A 309 13.73 -11.17 22.22
C THR A 309 13.81 -12.42 23.10
N ARG A 310 14.54 -12.38 24.23
CA ARG A 310 14.61 -13.52 25.17
C ARG A 310 13.26 -13.92 25.73
N LEU A 311 12.39 -12.94 25.99
CA LEU A 311 11.04 -13.19 26.44
C LEU A 311 10.20 -13.89 25.35
N ALA A 312 10.26 -13.39 24.12
CA ALA A 312 9.50 -13.92 22.99
C ALA A 312 9.97 -15.32 22.54
N LEU A 313 11.26 -15.61 22.69
CA LEU A 313 11.91 -16.87 22.32
C LEU A 313 12.14 -17.78 23.55
N SER A 314 11.47 -17.55 24.67
CA SER A 314 11.59 -18.40 25.85
C SER A 314 10.92 -19.76 25.61
N ARG A 315 11.43 -20.80 26.30
CA ARG A 315 10.92 -22.18 26.24
C ARG A 315 9.44 -22.34 26.62
N SER A 316 8.90 -21.36 27.34
CA SER A 316 7.47 -21.36 27.75
C SER A 316 6.52 -20.87 26.69
N ILE A 317 7.03 -20.27 25.62
CA ILE A 317 6.25 -19.70 24.51
C ILE A 317 6.08 -20.78 23.42
N ASP A 318 4.88 -20.87 22.88
CA ASP A 318 4.60 -21.71 21.73
C ASP A 318 5.52 -21.35 20.56
N PRO A 319 6.22 -22.32 19.94
CA PRO A 319 7.16 -22.08 18.85
C PRO A 319 6.55 -21.34 17.65
N ALA A 320 5.27 -21.57 17.35
CA ALA A 320 4.58 -20.82 16.30
C ALA A 320 4.41 -19.34 16.66
N ALA A 321 4.11 -19.04 17.93
CA ALA A 321 4.04 -17.67 18.42
C ALA A 321 5.41 -16.97 18.43
N ALA A 322 6.48 -17.71 18.76
CA ALA A 322 7.86 -17.23 18.67
C ALA A 322 8.26 -16.92 17.21
N ALA A 323 7.96 -17.82 16.27
CA ALA A 323 8.20 -17.61 14.84
C ALA A 323 7.39 -16.44 14.29
N ALA A 324 6.15 -16.26 14.73
CA ALA A 324 5.33 -15.10 14.36
C ALA A 324 5.96 -13.78 14.87
N TRP A 325 6.53 -13.77 16.07
CA TRP A 325 7.24 -12.60 16.61
C TRP A 325 8.47 -12.26 15.77
N ILE A 326 9.30 -13.26 15.42
CA ILE A 326 10.43 -13.09 14.50
C ILE A 326 9.97 -12.52 13.17
N THR A 327 8.89 -13.06 12.59
CA THR A 327 8.32 -12.58 11.34
C THR A 327 7.92 -11.10 11.44
N GLY A 328 7.29 -10.70 12.53
CA GLY A 328 6.92 -9.29 12.77
C GLY A 328 8.13 -8.37 12.91
N LEU A 329 9.16 -8.80 13.64
CA LEU A 329 10.38 -8.04 13.82
C LEU A 329 11.17 -7.87 12.52
N LEU A 330 11.17 -8.85 11.65
CA LEU A 330 11.95 -8.89 10.42
C LEU A 330 11.18 -8.40 9.19
N LYS A 331 9.89 -8.09 9.32
CA LYS A 331 9.03 -7.73 8.19
C LYS A 331 9.63 -6.57 7.39
N GLY A 332 9.98 -6.82 6.13
CA GLY A 332 10.38 -5.81 5.14
C GLY A 332 11.88 -5.51 5.04
N SER A 333 12.75 -5.89 6.01
CA SER A 333 14.20 -5.69 5.88
C SER A 333 15.00 -6.59 6.81
N GLY A 334 16.04 -7.20 6.27
CA GLY A 334 17.03 -7.97 7.03
C GLY A 334 18.13 -7.14 7.69
N LEU A 335 18.12 -5.80 7.52
CA LEU A 335 19.16 -4.92 8.04
C LEU A 335 19.32 -5.02 9.55
N LEU A 336 18.23 -5.20 10.29
CA LEU A 336 18.24 -5.39 11.72
C LEU A 336 19.13 -6.59 12.12
N LEU A 337 18.95 -7.71 11.43
CA LEU A 337 19.79 -8.90 11.65
C LEU A 337 21.25 -8.67 11.33
N LEU A 338 21.56 -7.84 10.35
CA LEU A 338 22.94 -7.60 9.95
C LEU A 338 23.70 -6.79 11.02
N HIS A 339 23.00 -5.94 11.80
CA HIS A 339 23.63 -5.03 12.76
C HIS A 339 23.51 -5.47 14.23
N GLN A 340 22.63 -6.43 14.57
CA GLN A 340 22.37 -6.88 15.95
C GLN A 340 22.91 -8.29 16.18
N GLU A 341 24.12 -8.41 16.72
CA GLU A 341 24.76 -9.70 16.98
C GLU A 341 24.08 -10.50 18.11
N SER A 342 23.63 -9.79 19.15
CA SER A 342 22.89 -10.40 20.26
C SER A 342 21.60 -11.11 19.81
N PHE A 343 20.90 -10.51 18.84
CA PHE A 343 19.70 -11.13 18.29
C PHE A 343 20.00 -12.49 17.61
N TRP A 344 21.12 -12.58 16.86
CA TRP A 344 21.55 -13.82 16.23
C TRP A 344 21.84 -14.90 17.27
N GLN A 345 22.55 -14.57 18.36
CA GLN A 345 22.89 -15.52 19.41
C GLN A 345 21.65 -16.04 20.12
N VAL A 346 20.68 -15.17 20.43
CA VAL A 346 19.41 -15.58 21.07
C VAL A 346 18.58 -16.45 20.12
N MET A 347 18.51 -16.11 18.82
CA MET A 347 17.77 -16.86 17.83
C MET A 347 18.42 -18.24 17.58
N ASP A 348 19.75 -18.30 17.48
CA ASP A 348 20.50 -19.55 17.30
C ASP A 348 20.33 -20.47 18.49
N GLY A 349 20.45 -19.93 19.71
CA GLY A 349 20.19 -20.66 20.95
C GLY A 349 18.77 -21.24 20.99
N TRP A 350 17.76 -20.43 20.66
CA TRP A 350 16.39 -20.88 20.61
C TRP A 350 16.17 -21.99 19.57
N LEU A 351 16.69 -21.82 18.35
CA LEU A 351 16.57 -22.84 17.28
C LEU A 351 17.24 -24.16 17.67
N SER A 352 18.41 -24.09 18.32
CA SER A 352 19.17 -25.27 18.76
C SER A 352 18.49 -26.05 19.88
N GLU A 353 17.61 -25.41 20.64
CA GLU A 353 16.85 -26.02 21.73
C GLU A 353 15.53 -26.65 21.29
N LEU A 354 15.07 -26.39 20.06
CA LEU A 354 13.85 -26.99 19.53
C LEU A 354 14.04 -28.48 19.26
N GLY A 355 13.07 -29.31 19.68
CA GLY A 355 13.02 -30.71 19.25
C GLY A 355 12.78 -30.81 17.73
N GLU A 356 13.20 -31.93 17.15
CA GLU A 356 13.16 -32.16 15.69
C GLU A 356 11.77 -31.91 15.07
N GLU A 357 10.72 -32.46 15.67
CA GLU A 357 9.34 -32.29 15.20
C GLU A 357 8.90 -30.81 15.22
N THR A 358 9.19 -30.11 16.30
CA THR A 358 8.88 -28.70 16.48
C THR A 358 9.67 -27.82 15.51
N PHE A 359 10.95 -28.13 15.31
CA PHE A 359 11.80 -27.46 14.34
C PHE A 359 11.25 -27.59 12.93
N LEU A 360 10.87 -28.80 12.51
CA LEU A 360 10.29 -29.06 11.19
C LEU A 360 8.95 -28.33 10.99
N ALA A 361 8.13 -28.24 12.04
CA ALA A 361 6.87 -27.49 11.99
C ALA A 361 7.07 -25.96 11.91
N THR A 362 8.13 -25.43 12.54
CA THR A 362 8.44 -23.99 12.60
C THR A 362 9.20 -23.51 11.35
N LEU A 363 9.97 -24.39 10.72
CA LEU A 363 10.83 -24.07 9.58
C LEU A 363 10.11 -23.40 8.40
N PRO A 364 8.89 -23.79 7.98
CA PRO A 364 8.16 -23.09 6.92
C PRO A 364 7.83 -21.64 7.25
N LEU A 365 7.51 -21.35 8.53
CA LEU A 365 7.19 -19.99 9.00
C LEU A 365 8.44 -19.11 8.94
N LEU A 366 9.58 -19.60 9.41
CA LEU A 366 10.86 -18.89 9.32
C LEU A 366 11.29 -18.68 7.87
N ARG A 367 11.18 -19.72 7.01
CA ARG A 367 11.48 -19.57 5.58
C ARG A 367 10.67 -18.48 4.92
N ARG A 368 9.38 -18.35 5.27
CA ARG A 368 8.53 -17.28 4.77
C ARG A 368 9.04 -15.90 5.20
N ALA A 369 9.40 -15.71 6.48
CA ALA A 369 9.96 -14.47 6.97
C ALA A 369 11.27 -14.10 6.24
N PHE A 370 12.16 -15.05 6.02
CA PHE A 370 13.44 -14.83 5.32
C PHE A 370 13.30 -14.70 3.79
N SER A 371 12.20 -15.17 3.20
CA SER A 371 11.97 -15.06 1.75
C SER A 371 11.73 -13.63 1.28
N GLU A 372 11.27 -12.76 2.17
CA GLU A 372 11.02 -11.33 1.88
C GLU A 372 12.32 -10.52 1.70
N PHE A 373 13.47 -11.07 2.14
CA PHE A 373 14.74 -10.38 2.05
C PHE A 373 15.32 -10.37 0.63
N SER A 374 15.97 -9.28 0.30
CA SER A 374 16.69 -9.15 -0.97
C SER A 374 17.80 -10.20 -1.09
N PRO A 375 18.21 -10.57 -2.32
CA PRO A 375 19.34 -11.48 -2.51
C PRO A 375 20.65 -10.96 -1.91
N ALA A 376 20.84 -9.66 -1.79
CA ALA A 376 22.00 -9.04 -1.17
C ALA A 376 21.99 -9.24 0.35
N GLU A 377 20.88 -8.97 1.01
CA GLU A 377 20.72 -9.19 2.45
C GLU A 377 20.93 -10.66 2.83
N ARG A 378 20.31 -11.59 2.08
CA ARG A 378 20.49 -13.03 2.33
C ARG A 378 21.94 -13.47 2.20
N ARG A 379 22.71 -12.92 1.24
CA ARG A 379 24.16 -13.21 1.11
C ARG A 379 24.95 -12.68 2.30
N GLN A 380 24.68 -11.45 2.73
CA GLN A 380 25.34 -10.85 3.89
C GLN A 380 25.06 -11.64 5.19
N MET A 381 23.81 -12.07 5.38
CA MET A 381 23.42 -12.96 6.48
C MET A 381 24.19 -14.28 6.46
N GLY A 382 24.29 -14.93 5.29
CA GLY A 382 25.07 -16.14 5.12
C GLY A 382 26.55 -15.97 5.47
N THR A 383 27.14 -14.82 5.13
CA THR A 383 28.53 -14.49 5.51
C THR A 383 28.66 -14.30 7.02
N LYS A 384 27.71 -13.60 7.64
CA LYS A 384 27.71 -13.38 9.11
C LYS A 384 27.56 -14.69 9.88
N LEU A 385 26.69 -15.58 9.46
CA LEU A 385 26.54 -16.92 10.05
C LEU A 385 27.85 -17.73 10.01
N LYS A 386 28.61 -17.65 8.91
CA LYS A 386 29.92 -18.31 8.80
C LYS A 386 30.93 -17.74 9.81
N HIS A 387 30.87 -16.47 10.13
CA HIS A 387 31.74 -15.85 11.14
C HIS A 387 31.33 -16.22 12.55
N LEU A 388 30.05 -16.29 12.87
CA LEU A 388 29.54 -16.72 14.19
C LEU A 388 29.92 -18.18 14.50
N ASN A 389 29.80 -19.08 13.53
CA ASN A 389 30.21 -20.48 13.68
C ASN A 389 31.73 -20.66 13.91
N ARG A 390 32.55 -19.72 13.42
CA ARG A 390 34.00 -19.75 13.67
C ARG A 390 34.37 -19.32 15.08
N SER A 391 33.56 -18.49 15.72
CA SER A 391 33.82 -18.04 17.12
C SER A 391 33.34 -19.04 18.18
N HIS A 392 32.51 -20.06 17.80
CA HIS A 392 31.99 -21.06 18.74
C HIS A 392 32.57 -22.45 18.56
N GLY A 393 33.55 -22.65 17.66
CA GLY A 393 34.09 -23.96 17.33
C GLY A 393 35.63 -23.96 17.23
N GLU A 394 36.33 -24.11 18.32
CA GLU A 394 37.61 -24.82 18.30
C GLU A 394 37.31 -26.29 17.97
N GLY A 395 37.51 -26.68 16.72
CA GLY A 395 37.62 -28.08 16.32
C GLY A 395 36.54 -28.66 15.41
N GLN A 396 36.43 -28.16 14.18
CA GLN A 396 36.25 -28.98 12.99
C GLN A 396 36.31 -28.05 11.75
N THR A 397 37.44 -28.09 11.07
CA THR A 397 37.68 -27.36 9.81
C THR A 397 36.89 -28.07 8.72
N ILE A 398 35.68 -27.61 8.41
CA ILE A 398 35.09 -27.87 7.12
C ILE A 398 35.76 -26.89 6.17
N ALA A 399 36.63 -27.39 5.31
CA ALA A 399 37.21 -26.62 4.20
C ALA A 399 36.09 -26.11 3.31
N ILE A 400 35.74 -24.86 3.47
CA ILE A 400 34.84 -24.15 2.57
C ILE A 400 35.74 -23.44 1.56
N ASP A 401 35.59 -23.81 0.29
CA ASP A 401 36.27 -23.21 -0.85
C ASP A 401 36.39 -21.69 -0.71
N GLU A 402 37.62 -21.19 -0.67
CA GLU A 402 37.96 -19.76 -0.69
C GLU A 402 37.51 -19.05 -1.98
N GLU A 403 36.93 -19.75 -2.92
CA GLU A 403 36.52 -19.28 -4.24
C GLU A 403 35.31 -18.32 -4.21
N PHE A 404 34.60 -18.20 -3.05
CA PHE A 404 33.48 -17.25 -2.86
C PHE A 404 33.87 -15.94 -2.14
N LEU A 405 35.10 -15.79 -1.73
CA LEU A 405 35.63 -14.51 -1.24
C LEU A 405 35.94 -13.62 -2.45
N LEU A 406 35.50 -12.36 -2.40
CA LEU A 406 35.71 -11.28 -3.37
C LEU A 406 36.71 -11.64 -4.46
N ASN A 407 36.26 -11.84 -5.68
CA ASN A 407 37.18 -12.03 -6.80
C ASN A 407 38.02 -10.75 -6.91
N LYS A 408 39.26 -10.81 -6.41
CA LYS A 408 40.19 -9.67 -6.31
C LYS A 408 40.40 -9.00 -7.67
N ASP A 409 40.37 -9.78 -8.74
CA ASP A 409 40.54 -9.28 -10.11
C ASP A 409 39.34 -8.47 -10.57
N ARG A 410 38.12 -8.91 -10.22
CA ARG A 410 36.88 -8.14 -10.49
C ARG A 410 36.74 -6.93 -9.58
N ALA A 411 37.19 -7.01 -8.32
CA ALA A 411 37.22 -5.87 -7.40
C ALA A 411 38.22 -4.81 -7.89
N ALA A 412 39.37 -5.22 -8.41
CA ALA A 412 40.34 -4.32 -8.98
C ALA A 412 39.83 -3.53 -10.19
N LEU A 413 38.90 -4.09 -10.97
CA LEU A 413 38.26 -3.39 -12.10
C LEU A 413 37.29 -2.28 -11.67
N VAL A 414 36.75 -2.36 -10.45
CA VAL A 414 35.78 -1.37 -9.91
C VAL A 414 36.51 -0.21 -9.21
N LEU A 415 37.71 -0.45 -8.68
CA LEU A 415 38.48 0.55 -7.94
C LEU A 415 38.78 1.84 -8.72
N PRO A 416 39.15 1.82 -10.02
CA PRO A 416 39.35 3.04 -10.77
C PRO A 416 38.10 3.90 -10.95
N VAL A 417 36.95 3.26 -11.14
CA VAL A 417 35.64 3.94 -11.25
C VAL A 417 35.21 4.55 -9.92
N LEU A 418 35.42 3.84 -8.81
CA LEU A 418 35.17 4.36 -7.48
C LEU A 418 36.10 5.53 -7.13
N ALA A 419 37.38 5.47 -7.47
CA ALA A 419 38.33 6.56 -7.29
C ALA A 419 37.89 7.81 -8.06
N GLN A 420 37.40 7.64 -9.27
CA GLN A 420 36.92 8.73 -10.10
C GLN A 420 35.61 9.37 -9.55
N ILE A 421 34.71 8.56 -9.00
CA ILE A 421 33.48 9.04 -8.35
C ILE A 421 33.78 9.78 -7.05
N LEU A 422 34.77 9.30 -6.28
CA LEU A 422 35.17 9.86 -4.98
C LEU A 422 36.19 11.01 -5.10
N GLY A 423 36.68 11.31 -6.31
CA GLY A 423 37.71 12.36 -6.55
C GLY A 423 39.07 12.06 -5.91
N VAL A 424 39.39 10.78 -5.68
CA VAL A 424 40.66 10.34 -5.04
C VAL A 424 41.62 9.88 -6.14
N SER A 425 42.81 10.44 -6.14
CA SER A 425 43.91 10.00 -7.07
C SER A 425 44.48 8.67 -6.56
N MET A 426 44.42 7.61 -7.39
CA MET A 426 45.12 6.35 -7.10
C MET A 426 46.56 6.42 -7.59
N GLU A 427 47.52 6.42 -6.68
CA GLU A 427 48.91 6.12 -7.02
C GLU A 427 49.03 4.62 -7.33
N VAL A 428 49.27 4.30 -8.59
CA VAL A 428 49.58 2.94 -9.02
C VAL A 428 51.01 2.65 -8.58
N GLN A 429 51.21 1.93 -7.48
CA GLN A 429 52.50 1.34 -7.16
C GLN A 429 52.76 0.20 -8.16
N HIS A 430 53.60 0.48 -9.15
CA HIS A 430 54.29 -0.57 -9.92
C HIS A 430 55.34 -1.19 -8.99
N GLY A 431 55.06 -2.33 -8.42
CA GLY A 431 56.07 -3.19 -7.80
C GLY A 431 56.84 -3.91 -8.91
N GLU A 432 58.15 -3.78 -8.87
CA GLU A 432 59.11 -4.55 -9.63
C GLU A 432 59.03 -6.05 -9.31
#